data_c28b9b89901c19d8814fb06f8761924f
#
_entry.id   c28b9b89901c19d8814fb06f8761924f
#
_cell.length_a   1.000
_cell.length_b   1.000
_cell.length_c   1.000
_cell.angle_alpha   90.00
_cell.angle_beta   90.00
_cell.angle_gamma   90.00
#
_symmetry.space_group_name_H-M   'P 1'
#
loop_
_entity.id
_entity.type
_entity.pdbx_description
1 polymer ?
#
loop_
_entity_poly.entity_id
_entity_poly.type
_entity_poly.pdbx_seq_one_letter_code
_entity_poly.pdbx_strand_id
1 'polypeptide(L)'
;MLSYQHLSGNKVSEPVRVDVHAGARASTIWIGNGVTDRTGALLDAHGVGGRRFVVSSPVVWRLHGERIARALGDCDPILVPDGERFKSLQSVSRIYDALVRAGADR
;
A
#
# COMPACT_ATOMS: atom_id res chain seq x y z
N MET A 1 6.58 -18.36 10.20
CA MET A 1 7.87 -18.56 9.56
C MET A 1 8.25 -17.38 8.70
N LEU A 2 9.48 -16.93 8.78
CA LEU A 2 10.01 -15.79 8.04
C LEU A 2 11.06 -16.29 7.05
N SER A 3 10.95 -15.87 5.79
CA SER A 3 11.98 -16.15 4.79
C SER A 3 12.42 -14.86 4.11
N TYR A 4 13.68 -14.81 3.73
CA TYR A 4 14.33 -13.66 3.15
C TYR A 4 14.92 -14.03 1.78
N GLN A 5 14.74 -13.14 0.81
CA GLN A 5 15.19 -13.41 -0.53
C GLN A 5 15.55 -12.11 -1.28
N HIS A 6 16.72 -12.09 -1.91
CA HIS A 6 17.10 -11.06 -2.87
C HIS A 6 16.56 -11.39 -4.25
N LEU A 7 16.05 -10.40 -4.95
CA LEU A 7 15.56 -10.60 -6.32
C LEU A 7 16.66 -10.72 -7.35
N SER A 8 17.76 -10.02 -7.17
CA SER A 8 18.94 -10.22 -7.99
C SER A 8 20.16 -9.71 -7.22
N GLY A 9 21.24 -10.43 -7.37
CA GLY A 9 22.26 -10.56 -6.39
C GLY A 9 23.11 -9.34 -6.01
N ASN A 10 23.35 -8.36 -6.84
CA ASN A 10 24.49 -7.49 -6.62
C ASN A 10 24.24 -5.99 -6.71
N LYS A 11 23.02 -5.56 -6.90
CA LYS A 11 22.74 -4.13 -7.03
C LYS A 11 22.13 -3.59 -5.75
N VAL A 12 22.72 -2.51 -5.23
CA VAL A 12 22.25 -1.83 -4.03
C VAL A 12 20.79 -1.40 -4.14
N SER A 13 20.32 -1.09 -5.35
CA SER A 13 18.95 -0.66 -5.61
C SER A 13 17.93 -1.78 -5.74
N GLU A 14 18.35 -3.05 -5.67
CA GLU A 14 17.43 -4.17 -5.80
C GLU A 14 16.58 -4.31 -4.53
N PRO A 15 15.27 -4.45 -4.69
CA PRO A 15 14.41 -4.64 -3.53
C PRO A 15 14.62 -6.00 -2.88
N VAL A 16 14.41 -6.02 -1.59
CA VAL A 16 14.44 -7.24 -0.78
C VAL A 16 13.03 -7.72 -0.58
N ARG A 17 12.80 -9.00 -0.81
CA ARG A 17 11.54 -9.66 -0.54
C ARG A 17 11.61 -10.43 0.77
N VAL A 18 10.64 -10.20 1.65
CA VAL A 18 10.50 -10.94 2.91
C VAL A 18 9.12 -11.57 2.93
N ASP A 19 9.06 -12.89 3.03
CA ASP A 19 7.81 -13.63 3.14
C ASP A 19 7.56 -14.01 4.59
N VAL A 20 6.38 -13.66 5.10
CA VAL A 20 5.96 -13.95 6.46
C VAL A 20 4.81 -14.94 6.42
N HIS A 21 4.95 -16.06 7.11
CA HIS A 21 3.92 -17.08 7.18
C HIS A 21 3.39 -17.18 8.61
N ALA A 22 2.08 -17.11 8.75
CA ALA A 22 1.40 -17.25 10.03
C ALA A 22 0.21 -18.19 9.85
N GLY A 23 0.42 -19.48 10.15
CA GLY A 23 -0.57 -20.50 9.91
C GLY A 23 -0.84 -20.64 8.41
N ALA A 24 -2.12 -20.55 8.03
CA ALA A 24 -2.55 -20.63 6.64
C ALA A 24 -2.40 -19.30 5.88
N ARG A 25 -2.02 -18.24 6.57
CA ARG A 25 -1.88 -16.92 5.97
C ARG A 25 -0.42 -16.64 5.62
N ALA A 26 -0.22 -15.93 4.51
CA ALA A 26 1.10 -15.50 4.09
C ALA A 26 1.05 -14.04 3.69
N SER A 27 2.10 -13.30 4.02
CA SER A 27 2.27 -11.91 3.62
C SER A 27 3.64 -11.73 2.99
N THR A 28 3.73 -10.91 1.99
CA THR A 28 4.99 -10.57 1.34
C THR A 28 5.30 -9.10 1.59
N ILE A 29 6.53 -8.83 2.01
CA ILE A 29 7.03 -7.49 2.27
C ILE A 29 8.16 -7.20 1.29
N TRP A 30 8.07 -6.07 0.61
CA TRP A 30 9.10 -5.60 -0.30
C TRP A 30 9.76 -4.36 0.29
N ILE A 31 11.08 -4.38 0.40
CA ILE A 31 11.86 -3.29 1.00
C ILE A 31 12.95 -2.87 0.02
N GLY A 32 13.02 -1.58 -0.27
CA GLY A 32 14.06 -1.07 -1.15
C GLY A 32 13.80 0.34 -1.62
N ASN A 33 14.83 0.96 -2.16
CA ASN A 33 14.71 2.27 -2.77
C ASN A 33 13.88 2.16 -4.06
N GLY A 34 12.93 3.08 -4.25
CA GLY A 34 12.10 3.10 -5.43
C GLY A 34 10.99 2.06 -5.48
N VAL A 35 10.79 1.29 -4.41
CA VAL A 35 9.73 0.28 -4.34
C VAL A 35 8.36 0.93 -4.54
N THR A 36 8.18 2.15 -4.04
CA THR A 36 6.93 2.89 -4.19
C THR A 36 6.52 3.04 -5.67
N ASP A 37 7.48 3.30 -6.54
CA ASP A 37 7.22 3.45 -7.98
C ASP A 37 6.81 2.13 -8.64
N ARG A 38 7.07 1.01 -8.00
CA ARG A 38 6.76 -0.34 -8.47
C ARG A 38 5.50 -0.93 -7.82
N THR A 39 4.79 -0.16 -7.02
CA THR A 39 3.63 -0.65 -6.25
C THR A 39 2.59 -1.31 -7.15
N GLY A 40 2.22 -0.67 -8.25
CA GLY A 40 1.23 -1.24 -9.18
C GLY A 40 1.67 -2.57 -9.75
N ALA A 41 2.92 -2.65 -10.23
CA ALA A 41 3.46 -3.88 -10.79
C ALA A 41 3.56 -5.00 -9.76
N LEU A 42 3.94 -4.67 -8.52
CA LEU A 42 4.03 -5.65 -7.44
C LEU A 42 2.65 -6.18 -7.06
N LEU A 43 1.64 -5.32 -6.99
CA LEU A 43 0.27 -5.75 -6.73
C LEU A 43 -0.24 -6.66 -7.84
N ASP A 44 0.01 -6.33 -9.09
CA ASP A 44 -0.36 -7.16 -10.22
C ASP A 44 0.32 -8.52 -10.14
N ALA A 45 1.60 -8.55 -9.80
CA ALA A 45 2.37 -9.79 -9.70
C ALA A 45 1.83 -10.71 -8.58
N HIS A 46 1.22 -10.12 -7.54
CA HIS A 46 0.64 -10.87 -6.43
C HIS A 46 -0.87 -11.13 -6.60
N GLY A 47 -1.41 -10.88 -7.79
CA GLY A 47 -2.82 -11.17 -8.07
C GLY A 47 -3.79 -10.19 -7.46
N VAL A 48 -3.33 -9.03 -7.01
CA VAL A 48 -4.18 -7.99 -6.44
C VAL A 48 -4.59 -7.05 -7.57
N GLY A 49 -5.65 -7.42 -8.25
CA GLY A 49 -6.21 -6.63 -9.34
C GLY A 49 -7.46 -5.87 -8.94
N GLY A 50 -8.11 -5.26 -9.93
CA GLY A 50 -9.34 -4.52 -9.70
C GLY A 50 -9.09 -3.09 -9.23
N ARG A 51 -10.12 -2.50 -8.62
CA ARG A 51 -10.05 -1.11 -8.13
C ARG A 51 -9.18 -1.03 -6.89
N ARG A 52 -8.37 0.02 -6.84
CA ARG A 52 -7.46 0.25 -5.74
C ARG A 52 -7.80 1.56 -5.04
N PHE A 53 -7.71 1.56 -3.73
CA PHE A 53 -8.03 2.71 -2.90
C PHE A 53 -6.82 3.04 -2.04
N VAL A 54 -6.55 4.33 -1.88
CA VAL A 54 -5.45 4.81 -1.05
C VAL A 54 -6.02 5.57 0.13
N VAL A 55 -5.57 5.23 1.32
CA VAL A 55 -5.88 5.97 2.54
C VAL A 55 -4.58 6.60 3.02
N SER A 56 -4.60 7.91 3.24
CA SER A 56 -3.41 8.65 3.62
C SER A 56 -3.76 9.84 4.48
N SER A 57 -2.76 10.50 5.03
CA SER A 57 -2.93 11.81 5.67
C SER A 57 -2.69 12.92 4.63
N PRO A 58 -3.20 14.14 4.87
CA PRO A 58 -2.94 15.26 3.96
C PRO A 58 -1.46 15.55 3.75
N VAL A 59 -0.66 15.46 4.82
CA VAL A 59 0.78 15.74 4.74
C VAL A 59 1.49 14.70 3.87
N VAL A 60 1.25 13.43 4.14
CA VAL A 60 1.89 12.35 3.38
C VAL A 60 1.45 12.38 1.92
N TRP A 61 0.17 12.64 1.67
CA TRP A 61 -0.33 12.72 0.30
C TRP A 61 0.27 13.89 -0.46
N ARG A 62 0.44 15.02 0.19
CA ARG A 62 1.07 16.18 -0.43
C ARG A 62 2.51 15.87 -0.87
N LEU A 63 3.25 15.11 -0.05
CA LEU A 63 4.65 14.80 -0.31
C LEU A 63 4.84 13.66 -1.32
N HIS A 64 3.98 12.66 -1.30
CA HIS A 64 4.19 11.42 -2.04
C HIS A 64 3.04 11.02 -2.97
N GLY A 65 1.93 11.74 -2.94
CA GLY A 65 0.72 11.37 -3.64
C GLY A 65 0.88 11.26 -5.14
N GLU A 66 1.62 12.18 -5.75
CA GLU A 66 1.84 12.16 -7.19
C GLU A 66 2.57 10.89 -7.63
N ARG A 67 3.58 10.49 -6.86
CA ARG A 67 4.33 9.27 -7.13
C ARG A 67 3.45 8.02 -6.97
N ILE A 68 2.65 7.97 -5.92
CA ILE A 68 1.73 6.87 -5.67
C ILE A 68 0.67 6.80 -6.78
N ALA A 69 0.10 7.92 -7.16
CA ALA A 69 -0.91 7.97 -8.22
C ALA A 69 -0.35 7.48 -9.56
N ARG A 70 0.88 7.85 -9.88
CA ARG A 70 1.54 7.33 -11.09
C ARG A 70 1.75 5.82 -11.03
N ALA A 71 2.13 5.30 -9.87
CA ALA A 71 2.39 3.87 -9.68
C ALA A 71 1.12 3.03 -9.73
N LEU A 72 0.00 3.56 -9.26
CA LEU A 72 -1.26 2.82 -9.15
C LEU A 72 -2.25 3.14 -10.28
N GLY A 73 -2.01 4.17 -11.06
CA GLY A 73 -2.98 4.73 -11.98
C GLY A 73 -3.89 5.72 -11.27
N ASP A 74 -4.97 6.11 -11.89
CA ASP A 74 -5.88 7.09 -11.32
C ASP A 74 -6.49 6.59 -10.02
N CYS A 75 -6.19 7.28 -8.93
CA CYS A 75 -6.78 6.98 -7.63
C CYS A 75 -6.98 8.27 -6.85
N ASP A 76 -8.18 8.44 -6.30
CA ASP A 76 -8.47 9.54 -5.39
C ASP A 76 -8.19 9.08 -3.97
N PRO A 77 -7.40 9.83 -3.20
CA PRO A 77 -7.09 9.41 -1.84
C PRO A 77 -8.24 9.66 -0.89
N ILE A 78 -8.36 8.77 0.08
CA ILE A 78 -9.21 9.00 1.26
C ILE A 78 -8.27 9.58 2.31
N LEU A 79 -8.44 10.86 2.64
CA LEU A 79 -7.55 11.55 3.55
C LEU A 79 -8.13 11.56 4.96
N VAL A 80 -7.31 11.14 5.92
CA VAL A 80 -7.65 11.17 7.34
C VAL A 80 -6.59 11.97 8.09
N PRO A 81 -6.96 12.67 9.17
CA PRO A 81 -5.99 13.45 9.93
C PRO A 81 -4.86 12.57 10.47
N ASP A 82 -3.66 13.14 10.51
CA ASP A 82 -2.49 12.47 11.03
C ASP A 82 -2.47 12.52 12.56
N GLY A 83 -1.85 11.51 13.19
CA GLY A 83 -1.65 11.44 14.62
C GLY A 83 -2.55 10.44 15.34
N GLU A 84 -2.06 9.95 16.48
CA GLU A 84 -2.73 8.92 17.28
C GLU A 84 -4.14 9.30 17.72
N ARG A 85 -4.36 10.56 18.07
CA ARG A 85 -5.66 11.03 18.56
C ARG A 85 -6.78 10.92 17.51
N PHE A 86 -6.41 10.77 16.23
CA PHE A 86 -7.37 10.62 15.14
C PHE A 86 -7.62 9.17 14.76
N LYS A 87 -6.91 8.23 15.40
CA LYS A 87 -7.13 6.80 15.22
C LYS A 87 -8.30 6.36 16.09
N SER A 88 -9.51 6.58 15.64
CA SER A 88 -10.73 6.34 16.40
C SER A 88 -11.77 5.66 15.53
N LEU A 89 -12.86 5.17 16.16
CA LEU A 89 -14.00 4.63 15.44
C LEU A 89 -14.60 5.63 14.46
N GLN A 90 -14.57 6.91 14.81
CA GLN A 90 -15.07 7.96 13.93
C GLN A 90 -14.24 8.06 12.65
N SER A 91 -12.91 7.99 12.76
CA SER A 91 -12.02 7.99 11.60
C SER A 91 -12.23 6.75 10.75
N VAL A 92 -12.36 5.58 11.37
CA VAL A 92 -12.64 4.33 10.67
C VAL A 92 -13.98 4.41 9.94
N SER A 93 -15.00 4.97 10.59
CA SER A 93 -16.32 5.15 9.99
C SER A 93 -16.24 6.04 8.73
N ARG A 94 -15.48 7.11 8.77
CA ARG A 94 -15.26 7.97 7.60
C ARG A 94 -14.62 7.22 6.45
N ILE A 95 -13.64 6.37 6.74
CA ILE A 95 -12.98 5.55 5.72
C ILE A 95 -13.99 4.60 5.09
N TYR A 96 -14.79 3.91 5.90
CA TYR A 96 -15.82 3.02 5.38
C TYR A 96 -16.83 3.75 4.50
N ASP A 97 -17.31 4.91 4.95
CA ASP A 97 -18.26 5.71 4.16
C ASP A 97 -17.68 6.11 2.82
N ALA A 98 -16.41 6.56 2.80
CA ALA A 98 -15.73 6.95 1.59
C ALA A 98 -15.54 5.76 0.64
N LEU A 99 -15.17 4.59 1.16
CA LEU A 99 -15.01 3.38 0.37
C LEU A 99 -16.34 2.94 -0.26
N VAL A 100 -17.42 2.98 0.51
CA VAL A 100 -18.76 2.62 0.02
C VAL A 100 -19.18 3.56 -1.11
N ARG A 101 -18.99 4.88 -0.93
CA ARG A 101 -19.30 5.85 -1.97
C ARG A 101 -18.48 5.65 -3.24
N ALA A 102 -17.24 5.26 -3.08
CA ALA A 102 -16.33 4.99 -4.21
C ALA A 102 -16.60 3.64 -4.87
N GLY A 103 -17.56 2.86 -4.36
CA GLY A 103 -17.90 1.57 -4.94
C GLY A 103 -16.93 0.45 -4.60
N ALA A 104 -16.28 0.54 -3.44
CA ALA A 104 -15.37 -0.50 -3.00
C ALA A 104 -16.14 -1.80 -2.75
N ASP A 105 -15.49 -2.89 -3.11
CA ASP A 105 -16.00 -4.24 -2.99
C ASP A 105 -15.24 -4.97 -1.87
N ARG A 106 -15.69 -6.14 -1.49
CA ARG A 106 -14.98 -6.95 -0.49
C ARG A 106 -13.65 -7.47 -1.03
#